data_f159659fe211cbcd64faa3b70d97d9b4
#
_entry.id   f159659fe211cbcd64faa3b70d97d9b4
#
_cell.length_a   1.000
_cell.length_b   1.000
_cell.length_c   1.000
_cell.angle_alpha   90.00
_cell.angle_beta   90.00
_cell.angle_gamma   90.00
#
_symmetry.space_group_name_H-M   'P 1'
#
loop_
_entity.id
_entity.type
_entity.pdbx_description
1 polymer ?
#
loop_
_entity_poly.entity_id
_entity_poly.type
_entity_poly.pdbx_seq_one_letter_code
_entity_poly.pdbx_strand_id
1 'polypeptide(L)'
;DKANEITQADVDIQNKLSDASTQDITPKSVEDFFDEFKDEFGIEYGITKDGKTFYTGVSEVTLSPTDKSFAKSLQNAYNRALLNLQGEFVKDAFGRIATSSISRYKADQSDNAREFEELPKGGTISQIFDQLTQLAGAELNRALNDLGVDSQGLEEVRKKELLKDEFTKNIVTKAFGNMSGLVPVKTVVTQTKRGNYRIGVIAVKS
;
A
#
# COMPACT_ATOMS: atom_id res chain seq x y z
N ASP A 1 -16.18 -35.76 -46.58
CA ASP A 1 -16.58 -34.36 -46.55
C ASP A 1 -17.60 -34.17 -45.42
N LYS A 2 -17.12 -33.92 -44.21
CA LYS A 2 -17.96 -33.42 -43.13
C LYS A 2 -17.92 -31.91 -43.19
N ALA A 3 -18.92 -31.33 -43.86
CA ALA A 3 -19.20 -29.92 -43.78
C ALA A 3 -19.43 -29.58 -42.31
N ASN A 4 -18.71 -28.57 -41.80
CA ASN A 4 -18.95 -27.99 -40.50
C ASN A 4 -20.39 -27.46 -40.44
N GLU A 5 -21.30 -28.20 -39.85
CA GLU A 5 -22.58 -27.66 -39.44
C GLU A 5 -22.35 -26.68 -38.32
N ILE A 6 -22.44 -25.40 -38.65
CA ILE A 6 -22.53 -24.32 -37.66
C ILE A 6 -23.83 -24.56 -36.89
N THR A 7 -23.73 -24.89 -35.61
CA THR A 7 -24.91 -25.14 -34.78
C THR A 7 -25.63 -23.84 -34.45
N GLN A 8 -26.93 -23.88 -34.21
CA GLN A 8 -27.71 -22.71 -33.77
C GLN A 8 -27.09 -22.09 -32.50
N ALA A 9 -26.49 -22.92 -31.64
CA ALA A 9 -25.76 -22.46 -30.46
C ALA A 9 -24.54 -21.58 -30.80
N ASP A 10 -23.81 -21.90 -31.87
CA ASP A 10 -22.66 -21.10 -32.33
C ASP A 10 -23.10 -19.74 -32.87
N VAL A 11 -24.26 -19.70 -33.56
CA VAL A 11 -24.86 -18.46 -34.04
C VAL A 11 -25.36 -17.60 -32.88
N ASP A 12 -25.95 -18.19 -31.85
CA ASP A 12 -26.43 -17.48 -30.67
C ASP A 12 -25.26 -16.92 -29.83
N ILE A 13 -24.14 -17.63 -29.75
CA ILE A 13 -22.92 -17.16 -29.12
C ILE A 13 -22.31 -15.98 -29.91
N GLN A 14 -22.25 -16.09 -31.24
CA GLN A 14 -21.77 -15.00 -32.09
C GLN A 14 -22.66 -13.76 -31.99
N ASN A 15 -23.98 -13.92 -31.96
CA ASN A 15 -24.91 -12.82 -31.78
C ASN A 15 -24.77 -12.15 -30.42
N LYS A 16 -24.60 -12.92 -29.33
CA LYS A 16 -24.35 -12.39 -28.00
C LYS A 16 -23.01 -11.64 -27.92
N LEU A 17 -21.98 -12.14 -28.61
CA LEU A 17 -20.67 -11.44 -28.67
C LEU A 17 -20.79 -10.17 -29.53
N SER A 18 -21.56 -10.16 -30.59
CA SER A 18 -21.82 -9.01 -31.45
C SER A 18 -22.67 -7.95 -30.74
N ASP A 19 -23.69 -8.34 -29.98
CA ASP A 19 -24.49 -7.42 -29.15
C ASP A 19 -23.69 -6.84 -27.97
N ALA A 20 -22.79 -7.64 -27.39
CA ALA A 20 -21.85 -7.15 -26.37
C ALA A 20 -20.84 -6.15 -26.95
N SER A 21 -20.50 -6.24 -28.26
CA SER A 21 -19.57 -5.32 -28.91
C SER A 21 -20.22 -3.99 -29.34
N THR A 22 -21.54 -3.92 -29.38
CA THR A 22 -22.29 -2.71 -29.76
C THR A 22 -22.80 -1.90 -28.59
N GLN A 23 -22.75 -2.41 -27.36
CA GLN A 23 -22.91 -1.57 -26.17
C GLN A 23 -21.65 -0.71 -26.02
N ASP A 24 -21.84 0.58 -25.78
CA ASP A 24 -20.78 1.54 -25.39
C ASP A 24 -20.19 1.07 -24.04
N ILE A 25 -19.38 0.00 -24.12
CA ILE A 25 -18.67 -0.53 -22.95
C ILE A 25 -17.54 0.45 -22.71
N THR A 26 -17.80 1.44 -21.85
CA THR A 26 -16.72 2.22 -21.26
C THR A 26 -15.79 1.21 -20.59
N PRO A 27 -14.53 1.07 -21.04
CA PRO A 27 -13.63 0.09 -20.44
C PRO A 27 -13.53 0.40 -18.96
N LYS A 28 -13.75 -0.61 -18.12
CA LYS A 28 -13.59 -0.47 -16.66
C LYS A 28 -12.18 0.01 -16.34
N SER A 29 -12.08 1.01 -15.51
CA SER A 29 -10.79 1.48 -14.98
C SER A 29 -10.23 0.51 -13.94
N VAL A 30 -8.95 0.65 -13.62
CA VAL A 30 -8.35 -0.09 -12.50
C VAL A 30 -9.09 0.22 -11.19
N GLU A 31 -9.46 1.48 -11.01
CA GLU A 31 -10.22 1.95 -9.84
C GLU A 31 -11.58 1.28 -9.72
N ASP A 32 -12.30 1.10 -10.85
CA ASP A 32 -13.59 0.40 -10.86
C ASP A 32 -13.44 -1.06 -10.40
N PHE A 33 -12.36 -1.75 -10.84
CA PHE A 33 -12.06 -3.11 -10.37
C PHE A 33 -11.70 -3.15 -8.89
N PHE A 34 -11.00 -2.13 -8.39
CA PHE A 34 -10.69 -2.04 -6.96
C PHE A 34 -11.94 -1.81 -6.13
N ASP A 35 -12.86 -0.96 -6.60
CA ASP A 35 -14.14 -0.70 -5.93
C ASP A 35 -15.03 -1.96 -5.94
N GLU A 36 -15.13 -2.66 -7.06
CA GLU A 36 -15.86 -3.93 -7.14
C GLU A 36 -15.31 -4.98 -6.15
N PHE A 37 -13.99 -5.13 -6.09
CA PHE A 37 -13.35 -6.05 -5.15
C PHE A 37 -13.63 -5.64 -3.69
N LYS A 38 -13.53 -4.35 -3.39
CA LYS A 38 -13.84 -3.80 -2.07
C LYS A 38 -15.28 -4.12 -1.66
N ASP A 39 -16.23 -3.90 -2.56
CA ASP A 39 -17.66 -4.13 -2.32
C ASP A 39 -17.97 -5.64 -2.19
N GLU A 40 -17.41 -6.47 -3.06
CA GLU A 40 -17.60 -7.92 -3.04
C GLU A 40 -17.14 -8.55 -1.72
N PHE A 41 -15.98 -8.13 -1.21
CA PHE A 41 -15.40 -8.68 0.02
C PHE A 41 -15.73 -7.86 1.28
N GLY A 42 -16.43 -6.74 1.15
CA GLY A 42 -16.83 -5.89 2.27
C GLY A 42 -15.64 -5.36 3.06
N ILE A 43 -14.60 -4.91 2.35
CA ILE A 43 -13.34 -4.41 2.92
C ILE A 43 -13.13 -2.93 2.62
N GLU A 44 -12.19 -2.33 3.33
CA GLU A 44 -11.59 -1.04 2.99
C GLU A 44 -10.07 -1.23 2.87
N TYR A 45 -9.46 -0.68 1.81
CA TYR A 45 -8.01 -0.78 1.63
C TYR A 45 -7.25 -0.06 2.74
N GLY A 46 -6.19 -0.68 3.24
CA GLY A 46 -5.40 -0.18 4.36
C GLY A 46 -6.04 -0.35 5.74
N ILE A 47 -7.27 -0.87 5.82
CA ILE A 47 -7.97 -1.12 7.08
C ILE A 47 -8.01 -2.62 7.38
N THR A 48 -7.58 -3.00 8.57
CA THR A 48 -7.59 -4.39 9.00
C THR A 48 -9.02 -4.82 9.36
N LYS A 49 -9.46 -5.91 8.73
CA LYS A 49 -10.72 -6.58 9.04
C LYS A 49 -10.47 -8.08 9.14
N ASP A 50 -10.94 -8.70 10.19
CA ASP A 50 -10.77 -10.15 10.44
C ASP A 50 -9.30 -10.62 10.30
N GLY A 51 -8.37 -9.81 10.79
CA GLY A 51 -6.94 -10.10 10.73
C GLY A 51 -6.29 -9.91 9.35
N LYS A 52 -7.01 -9.39 8.37
CA LYS A 52 -6.51 -9.18 7.01
C LYS A 52 -6.53 -7.70 6.64
N THR A 53 -5.50 -7.25 5.98
CA THR A 53 -5.40 -5.89 5.43
C THR A 53 -5.07 -5.97 3.95
N PHE A 54 -5.86 -5.31 3.11
CA PHE A 54 -5.68 -5.30 1.67
C PHE A 54 -5.02 -3.99 1.22
N TYR A 55 -4.10 -4.11 0.28
CA TYR A 55 -3.36 -3.00 -0.32
C TYR A 55 -3.47 -3.04 -1.83
N THR A 56 -3.36 -1.88 -2.47
CA THR A 56 -3.40 -1.74 -3.93
C THR A 56 -2.15 -1.06 -4.46
N GLY A 57 -1.79 -1.41 -5.67
CA GLY A 57 -0.73 -0.74 -6.43
C GLY A 57 -1.12 -0.62 -7.89
N VAL A 58 -0.73 0.46 -8.53
CA VAL A 58 -1.04 0.75 -9.93
C VAL A 58 0.22 1.18 -10.66
N SER A 59 0.33 0.82 -11.92
CA SER A 59 1.36 1.29 -12.82
C SER A 59 0.83 1.39 -14.25
N GLU A 60 1.50 2.16 -15.09
CA GLU A 60 1.16 2.32 -16.51
C GLU A 60 2.08 1.50 -17.39
N VAL A 61 1.52 0.99 -18.50
CA VAL A 61 2.26 0.33 -19.57
C VAL A 61 2.53 1.34 -20.66
N THR A 62 3.80 1.56 -20.99
CA THR A 62 4.23 2.65 -21.87
C THR A 62 4.26 2.28 -23.35
N LEU A 63 4.15 0.99 -23.70
CA LEU A 63 4.22 0.50 -25.07
C LEU A 63 2.86 0.05 -25.61
N SER A 64 2.70 0.14 -26.93
CA SER A 64 1.52 -0.40 -27.64
C SER A 64 1.52 -1.93 -27.63
N PRO A 65 0.34 -2.60 -27.63
CA PRO A 65 0.23 -4.05 -27.76
C PRO A 65 0.85 -4.64 -29.03
N THR A 66 0.98 -3.82 -30.09
CA THR A 66 1.60 -4.23 -31.35
C THR A 66 3.13 -4.20 -31.30
N ASP A 67 3.72 -3.61 -30.28
CA ASP A 67 5.17 -3.57 -30.08
C ASP A 67 5.67 -4.96 -29.66
N LYS A 68 6.80 -5.40 -30.26
CA LYS A 68 7.42 -6.68 -29.92
C LYS A 68 7.86 -6.78 -28.46
N SER A 69 8.13 -5.64 -27.82
CA SER A 69 8.52 -5.56 -26.42
C SER A 69 7.36 -5.34 -25.47
N PHE A 70 6.10 -5.42 -25.94
CA PHE A 70 4.92 -5.18 -25.10
C PHE A 70 4.84 -6.12 -23.90
N ALA A 71 5.09 -7.42 -24.10
CA ALA A 71 5.07 -8.40 -23.01
C ALA A 71 6.07 -8.06 -21.90
N LYS A 72 7.26 -7.60 -22.27
CA LYS A 72 8.30 -7.14 -21.33
C LYS A 72 7.87 -5.85 -20.63
N SER A 73 7.26 -4.92 -21.34
CA SER A 73 6.72 -3.68 -20.79
C SER A 73 5.59 -3.96 -19.79
N LEU A 74 4.73 -4.92 -20.10
CA LEU A 74 3.66 -5.38 -19.21
C LEU A 74 4.22 -5.98 -17.91
N GLN A 75 5.25 -6.84 -18.03
CA GLN A 75 5.93 -7.42 -16.86
C GLN A 75 6.60 -6.35 -16.00
N ASN A 76 7.25 -5.37 -16.62
CA ASN A 76 7.86 -4.25 -15.91
C ASN A 76 6.81 -3.38 -15.22
N ALA A 77 5.67 -3.16 -15.85
CA ALA A 77 4.54 -2.43 -15.25
C ALA A 77 3.95 -3.18 -14.05
N TYR A 78 3.83 -4.50 -14.14
CA TYR A 78 3.42 -5.34 -13.01
C TYR A 78 4.39 -5.21 -11.83
N ASN A 79 5.69 -5.30 -12.09
CA ASN A 79 6.71 -5.15 -11.06
C ASN A 79 6.66 -3.76 -10.40
N ARG A 80 6.44 -2.69 -11.19
CA ARG A 80 6.25 -1.33 -10.64
C ARG A 80 4.97 -1.21 -9.82
N ALA A 81 3.86 -1.80 -10.26
CA ALA A 81 2.61 -1.80 -9.49
C ALA A 81 2.81 -2.52 -8.14
N LEU A 82 3.52 -3.64 -8.14
CA LEU A 82 3.85 -4.37 -6.92
C LEU A 82 4.76 -3.57 -5.99
N LEU A 83 5.78 -2.87 -6.53
CA LEU A 83 6.64 -1.98 -5.76
C LEU A 83 5.86 -0.80 -5.15
N ASN A 84 4.93 -0.22 -5.90
CA ASN A 84 4.06 0.84 -5.41
C ASN A 84 3.17 0.35 -4.26
N LEU A 85 2.58 -0.84 -4.40
CA LEU A 85 1.79 -1.49 -3.35
C LEU A 85 2.64 -1.77 -2.10
N GLN A 86 3.85 -2.30 -2.26
CA GLN A 86 4.79 -2.54 -1.17
C GLN A 86 5.19 -1.23 -0.48
N GLY A 87 5.39 -0.16 -1.24
CA GLY A 87 5.65 1.19 -0.72
C GLY A 87 4.51 1.70 0.16
N GLU A 88 3.26 1.54 -0.25
CA GLU A 88 2.08 1.89 0.54
C GLU A 88 1.97 1.02 1.81
N PHE A 89 2.25 -0.27 1.70
CA PHE A 89 2.30 -1.17 2.85
C PHE A 89 3.38 -0.74 3.87
N VAL A 90 4.59 -0.48 3.41
CA VAL A 90 5.71 -0.06 4.29
C VAL A 90 5.40 1.27 4.95
N LYS A 91 4.82 2.22 4.21
CA LYS A 91 4.41 3.54 4.73
C LYS A 91 3.35 3.40 5.84
N ASP A 92 2.33 2.57 5.62
CA ASP A 92 1.29 2.29 6.61
C ASP A 92 1.86 1.55 7.84
N ALA A 93 2.68 0.53 7.64
CA ALA A 93 3.35 -0.18 8.72
C ALA A 93 4.29 0.73 9.51
N PHE A 94 5.05 1.59 8.84
CA PHE A 94 5.89 2.60 9.48
C PHE A 94 5.05 3.53 10.37
N GLY A 95 3.95 4.05 9.85
CA GLY A 95 3.05 4.93 10.59
C GLY A 95 2.50 4.28 11.86
N ARG A 96 2.03 3.05 11.78
CA ARG A 96 1.49 2.30 12.93
C ARG A 96 2.56 1.98 13.97
N ILE A 97 3.71 1.47 13.56
CA ILE A 97 4.79 1.10 14.46
C ILE A 97 5.37 2.35 15.13
N ALA A 98 5.58 3.43 14.37
CA ALA A 98 6.10 4.68 14.86
C ALA A 98 5.15 5.33 15.89
N THR A 99 3.87 5.40 15.59
CA THR A 99 2.85 5.95 16.49
C THR A 99 2.78 5.17 17.80
N SER A 100 2.77 3.83 17.72
CA SER A 100 2.79 2.96 18.89
C SER A 100 4.04 3.15 19.75
N SER A 101 5.22 3.30 19.13
CA SER A 101 6.48 3.52 19.84
C SER A 101 6.52 4.88 20.54
N ILE A 102 6.08 5.94 19.85
CA ILE A 102 6.01 7.29 20.44
C ILE A 102 5.02 7.33 21.61
N SER A 103 3.87 6.67 21.47
CA SER A 103 2.87 6.57 22.56
C SER A 103 3.47 5.92 23.81
N ARG A 104 4.27 4.86 23.65
CA ARG A 104 4.95 4.22 24.78
C ARG A 104 5.94 5.13 25.47
N TYR A 105 6.65 5.99 24.73
CA TYR A 105 7.59 6.95 25.34
C TYR A 105 6.89 8.01 26.18
N LYS A 106 5.65 8.35 25.83
CA LYS A 106 4.83 9.35 26.54
C LYS A 106 3.99 8.77 27.69
N ALA A 107 3.62 7.51 27.62
CA ALA A 107 2.63 6.87 28.52
C ALA A 107 3.06 6.77 30.00
N ASP A 108 4.35 6.92 30.30
CA ASP A 108 4.90 6.74 31.66
C ASP A 108 4.98 8.04 32.48
N GLN A 109 4.44 9.15 31.98
CA GLN A 109 4.30 10.37 32.77
C GLN A 109 2.92 10.38 33.42
N SER A 110 2.82 9.77 34.58
CA SER A 110 1.66 9.83 35.46
C SER A 110 1.19 11.27 35.67
N ASP A 111 -0.11 11.44 35.69
CA ASP A 111 -0.92 12.55 36.21
C ASP A 111 -1.24 13.75 35.31
N ASN A 112 -0.60 13.94 34.18
CA ASN A 112 -1.06 14.86 33.14
C ASN A 112 -1.00 14.16 31.77
N ALA A 113 -1.85 13.15 31.58
CA ALA A 113 -2.15 12.67 30.26
C ALA A 113 -2.77 13.83 29.46
N ARG A 114 -1.93 14.67 28.85
CA ARG A 114 -2.36 15.38 27.65
C ARG A 114 -2.90 14.29 26.75
N GLU A 115 -4.19 14.35 26.46
CA GLU A 115 -4.81 13.47 25.51
C GLU A 115 -3.88 13.35 24.32
N PHE A 116 -3.29 12.18 24.16
CA PHE A 116 -2.51 11.86 23.00
C PHE A 116 -3.54 11.82 21.85
N GLU A 117 -3.56 12.87 21.02
CA GLU A 117 -4.28 12.80 19.76
C GLU A 117 -3.62 11.66 19.00
N GLU A 118 -4.31 10.52 18.93
CA GLU A 118 -3.95 9.47 18.00
C GLU A 118 -3.81 10.14 16.63
N LEU A 119 -2.62 9.98 16.01
CA LEU A 119 -2.45 10.40 14.63
C LEU A 119 -3.57 9.79 13.82
N PRO A 120 -4.36 10.58 13.09
CA PRO A 120 -5.41 10.03 12.26
C PRO A 120 -4.81 8.96 11.36
N LYS A 121 -5.52 7.86 11.13
CA LYS A 121 -5.11 6.80 10.20
C LYS A 121 -4.66 7.46 8.90
N GLY A 122 -3.38 7.31 8.54
CA GLY A 122 -2.77 8.02 7.42
C GLY A 122 -2.01 9.29 7.81
N GLY A 123 -1.70 9.50 9.08
CA GLY A 123 -0.80 10.56 9.53
C GLY A 123 0.49 10.57 8.70
N THR A 124 0.90 11.75 8.21
CA THR A 124 2.09 11.88 7.37
C THR A 124 3.35 11.55 8.17
N ILE A 125 4.38 11.06 7.50
CA ILE A 125 5.71 10.83 8.09
C ILE A 125 6.20 12.13 8.78
N SER A 126 5.89 13.29 8.20
CA SER A 126 6.19 14.61 8.77
C SER A 126 5.56 14.79 10.16
N GLN A 127 4.27 14.45 10.33
CA GLN A 127 3.60 14.56 11.64
C GLN A 127 4.21 13.61 12.68
N ILE A 128 4.66 12.42 12.27
CA ILE A 128 5.36 11.48 13.15
C ILE A 128 6.68 12.07 13.61
N PHE A 129 7.46 12.67 12.71
CA PHE A 129 8.72 13.32 13.05
C PHE A 129 8.51 14.56 13.92
N ASP A 130 7.46 15.35 13.69
CA ASP A 130 7.11 16.49 14.53
C ASP A 130 6.83 16.05 15.97
N GLN A 131 6.10 14.96 16.17
CA GLN A 131 5.87 14.40 17.51
C GLN A 131 7.15 13.86 18.14
N LEU A 132 8.03 13.23 17.36
CA LEU A 132 9.30 12.71 17.82
C LEU A 132 10.21 13.84 18.32
N THR A 133 10.25 14.96 17.61
CA THR A 133 11.06 16.14 17.98
C THR A 133 10.55 16.89 19.22
N GLN A 134 9.29 16.67 19.61
CA GLN A 134 8.71 17.24 20.84
C GLN A 134 9.11 16.48 22.10
N LEU A 135 9.68 15.28 21.98
CA LEU A 135 10.20 14.54 23.12
C LEU A 135 11.38 15.31 23.74
N ALA A 136 11.36 15.49 25.06
CA ALA A 136 12.37 16.19 25.81
C ALA A 136 12.61 15.55 27.19
N GLY A 137 13.72 15.86 27.80
CA GLY A 137 14.04 15.41 29.17
C GLY A 137 13.98 13.89 29.34
N ALA A 138 13.19 13.42 30.28
CA ALA A 138 13.06 11.99 30.58
C ALA A 138 12.45 11.17 29.44
N GLU A 139 11.51 11.75 28.69
CA GLU A 139 10.92 11.09 27.53
C GLU A 139 11.96 10.84 26.43
N LEU A 140 12.79 11.83 26.15
CA LEU A 140 13.88 11.73 25.17
C LEU A 140 14.91 10.68 25.58
N ASN A 141 15.34 10.69 26.86
CA ASN A 141 16.28 9.69 27.37
C ASN A 141 15.73 8.28 27.34
N ARG A 142 14.44 8.11 27.63
CA ARG A 142 13.76 6.82 27.55
C ARG A 142 13.69 6.31 26.12
N ALA A 143 13.33 7.16 25.17
CA ALA A 143 13.28 6.81 23.76
C ALA A 143 14.66 6.36 23.24
N LEU A 144 15.72 7.08 23.58
CA LEU A 144 17.10 6.72 23.22
C LEU A 144 17.52 5.41 23.85
N ASN A 145 17.20 5.17 25.13
CA ASN A 145 17.50 3.94 25.82
C ASN A 145 16.77 2.74 25.20
N ASP A 146 15.49 2.89 24.82
CA ASP A 146 14.71 1.86 24.11
C ASP A 146 15.37 1.48 22.76
N LEU A 147 16.01 2.43 22.10
CA LEU A 147 16.75 2.22 20.84
C LEU A 147 18.19 1.74 21.05
N GLY A 148 18.62 1.52 22.30
CA GLY A 148 19.98 1.06 22.62
C GLY A 148 21.06 2.13 22.50
N VAL A 149 20.69 3.41 22.52
CA VAL A 149 21.63 4.55 22.47
C VAL A 149 21.99 5.01 23.86
N ASP A 150 23.29 5.05 24.18
CA ASP A 150 23.80 5.70 25.41
C ASP A 150 23.76 7.21 25.23
N SER A 151 22.91 7.87 26.00
CA SER A 151 22.70 9.32 25.92
C SER A 151 23.41 10.09 27.00
N GLN A 152 24.20 9.44 27.88
CA GLN A 152 24.91 10.13 28.97
C GLN A 152 25.94 11.13 28.42
N GLY A 153 25.90 12.35 28.96
CA GLY A 153 26.84 13.41 28.59
C GLY A 153 26.60 14.07 27.25
N LEU A 154 25.51 13.71 26.52
CA LEU A 154 25.15 14.33 25.27
C LEU A 154 24.28 15.57 25.48
N GLU A 155 24.49 16.61 24.66
CA GLU A 155 23.59 17.75 24.57
C GLU A 155 22.25 17.39 23.97
N GLU A 156 21.18 18.11 24.33
CA GLU A 156 19.83 17.83 23.88
C GLU A 156 19.69 17.83 22.35
N VAL A 157 20.34 18.77 21.66
CA VAL A 157 20.33 18.84 20.19
C VAL A 157 20.89 17.55 19.58
N ARG A 158 22.02 17.05 20.12
CA ARG A 158 22.64 15.81 19.64
C ARG A 158 21.77 14.59 19.95
N LYS A 159 21.15 14.57 21.13
CA LYS A 159 20.19 13.52 21.50
C LYS A 159 19.03 13.43 20.50
N LYS A 160 18.46 14.58 20.09
CA LYS A 160 17.35 14.63 19.13
C LYS A 160 17.77 14.16 17.74
N GLU A 161 18.97 14.51 17.28
CA GLU A 161 19.51 14.01 16.00
C GLU A 161 19.67 12.49 16.01
N LEU A 162 20.29 11.95 17.07
CA LEU A 162 20.46 10.50 17.22
C LEU A 162 19.12 9.77 17.34
N LEU A 163 18.17 10.37 18.06
CA LEU A 163 16.83 9.81 18.16
C LEU A 163 16.17 9.68 16.79
N LYS A 164 16.22 10.75 15.99
CA LYS A 164 15.64 10.75 14.64
C LYS A 164 16.25 9.66 13.77
N ASP A 165 17.56 9.55 13.75
CA ASP A 165 18.28 8.59 12.91
C ASP A 165 18.04 7.14 13.35
N GLU A 166 18.20 6.85 14.63
CA GLU A 166 18.03 5.48 15.17
C GLU A 166 16.57 5.04 15.18
N PHE A 167 15.65 5.94 15.47
CA PHE A 167 14.22 5.67 15.41
C PHE A 167 13.80 5.30 13.97
N THR A 168 14.17 6.12 12.99
CA THR A 168 13.88 5.88 11.58
C THR A 168 14.42 4.52 11.15
N LYS A 169 15.68 4.24 11.44
CA LYS A 169 16.33 2.98 11.09
C LYS A 169 15.62 1.77 11.72
N ASN A 170 15.27 1.86 12.99
CA ASN A 170 14.59 0.79 13.71
C ASN A 170 13.18 0.53 13.15
N ILE A 171 12.38 1.60 12.95
CA ILE A 171 11.01 1.48 12.46
C ILE A 171 10.97 1.00 11.02
N VAL A 172 11.84 1.51 10.14
CA VAL A 172 11.96 1.05 8.75
C VAL A 172 12.32 -0.44 8.72
N THR A 173 13.29 -0.87 9.51
CA THR A 173 13.67 -2.29 9.60
C THR A 173 12.49 -3.17 10.01
N LYS A 174 11.73 -2.75 11.02
CA LYS A 174 10.52 -3.48 11.45
C LYS A 174 9.42 -3.47 10.38
N ALA A 175 9.20 -2.34 9.71
CA ALA A 175 8.20 -2.23 8.63
C ALA A 175 8.56 -3.14 7.45
N PHE A 176 9.83 -3.19 7.03
CA PHE A 176 10.29 -4.13 6.00
C PHE A 176 10.18 -5.59 6.44
N GLY A 177 10.48 -5.90 7.70
CA GLY A 177 10.33 -7.24 8.25
C GLY A 177 8.88 -7.75 8.20
N ASN A 178 7.91 -6.85 8.24
CA ASN A 178 6.49 -7.18 8.13
C ASN A 178 6.00 -7.45 6.70
N MET A 179 6.81 -7.20 5.66
CA MET A 179 6.42 -7.48 4.27
C MET A 179 6.31 -8.97 3.96
N SER A 180 6.93 -9.84 4.72
CA SER A 180 6.73 -11.29 4.60
C SER A 180 5.25 -11.62 4.85
N GLY A 181 4.64 -12.38 3.94
CA GLY A 181 3.21 -12.69 4.01
C GLY A 181 2.28 -11.68 3.32
N LEU A 182 2.81 -10.65 2.66
CA LEU A 182 2.06 -9.82 1.73
C LEU A 182 1.91 -10.58 0.40
N VAL A 183 0.70 -11.04 0.09
CA VAL A 183 0.43 -11.94 -1.04
C VAL A 183 -0.46 -11.26 -2.06
N PRO A 184 -0.03 -11.15 -3.34
CA PRO A 184 -0.91 -10.71 -4.42
C PRO A 184 -2.09 -11.67 -4.59
N VAL A 185 -3.31 -11.13 -4.64
CA VAL A 185 -4.55 -11.91 -4.78
C VAL A 185 -5.30 -11.60 -6.05
N LYS A 186 -5.09 -10.44 -6.66
CA LYS A 186 -5.70 -10.07 -7.93
C LYS A 186 -4.80 -9.13 -8.72
N THR A 187 -4.76 -9.36 -10.02
CA THR A 187 -4.11 -8.49 -11.00
C THR A 187 -5.10 -8.16 -12.11
N VAL A 188 -5.23 -6.91 -12.46
CA VAL A 188 -6.08 -6.44 -13.56
C VAL A 188 -5.26 -5.63 -14.54
N VAL A 189 -5.58 -5.76 -15.83
CA VAL A 189 -5.00 -4.96 -16.91
C VAL A 189 -6.15 -4.25 -17.61
N THR A 190 -6.10 -2.94 -17.68
CA THR A 190 -7.16 -2.13 -18.29
C THR A 190 -6.60 -1.20 -19.33
N GLN A 191 -7.42 -0.85 -20.32
CA GLN A 191 -7.09 0.16 -21.31
C GLN A 191 -7.70 1.49 -20.91
N THR A 192 -6.89 2.56 -20.95
CA THR A 192 -7.36 3.92 -20.70
C THR A 192 -8.09 4.48 -21.92
N LYS A 193 -8.87 5.55 -21.75
CA LYS A 193 -9.55 6.27 -22.86
C LYS A 193 -8.58 6.76 -23.95
N ARG A 194 -7.30 6.93 -23.61
CA ARG A 194 -6.22 7.34 -24.54
C ARG A 194 -5.58 6.16 -25.26
N GLY A 195 -6.02 4.93 -25.00
CA GLY A 195 -5.49 3.71 -25.60
C GLY A 195 -4.23 3.15 -24.92
N ASN A 196 -3.78 3.76 -23.83
CA ASN A 196 -2.71 3.22 -22.99
C ASN A 196 -3.24 2.11 -22.09
N TYR A 197 -2.33 1.30 -21.54
CA TYR A 197 -2.69 0.24 -20.61
C TYR A 197 -2.23 0.60 -19.19
N ARG A 198 -3.02 0.15 -18.22
CA ARG A 198 -2.69 0.23 -16.79
C ARG A 198 -2.79 -1.15 -16.16
N ILE A 199 -1.93 -1.40 -15.21
CA ILE A 199 -1.97 -2.59 -14.37
C ILE A 199 -2.35 -2.20 -12.95
N GLY A 200 -3.26 -2.96 -12.36
CA GLY A 200 -3.62 -2.87 -10.95
C GLY A 200 -3.35 -4.19 -10.24
N VAL A 201 -2.82 -4.13 -9.05
CA VAL A 201 -2.54 -5.29 -8.19
C VAL A 201 -3.21 -5.07 -6.85
N ILE A 202 -3.89 -6.09 -6.35
CA ILE A 202 -4.41 -6.16 -4.99
C ILE A 202 -3.61 -7.24 -4.25
N ALA A 203 -3.12 -6.93 -3.08
CA ALA A 203 -2.45 -7.88 -2.21
C ALA A 203 -3.03 -7.84 -0.80
N VAL A 204 -2.94 -8.96 -0.10
CA VAL A 204 -3.42 -9.11 1.28
C VAL A 204 -2.26 -9.42 2.22
N LYS A 205 -2.29 -8.80 3.39
CA LYS A 205 -1.49 -9.14 4.56
C LYS A 205 -2.39 -9.81 5.60
N SER A 206 -2.05 -11.01 5.95
CA SER A 206 -2.69 -11.76 7.04
C SER A 206 -1.90 -11.63 8.33
#